data_da064508f5e8545dcd04266379ca1e99
#
_entry.id   da064508f5e8545dcd04266379ca1e99
#
_cell.length_a   1.000
_cell.length_b   1.000
_cell.length_c   1.000
_cell.angle_alpha   90.00
_cell.angle_beta   90.00
_cell.angle_gamma   90.00
#
_symmetry.space_group_name_H-M   'P 1'
#
loop_
_entity.id
_entity.type
_entity.pdbx_description
1 polymer ?
#
loop_
_entity_poly.entity_id
_entity_poly.type
_entity_poly.pdbx_seq_one_letter_code
_entity_poly.pdbx_strand_id
1 'polypeptide(L)'
;MPRIIGVDNAVEWICAGADKKADAALKDGAVDAVVAPEQLRDAALSMLQQCIAGKLDWKGRRATKLAPIKLNKMEMTMAFTSSMAVVGAQAGPNYPAPMLAIKNMQEAATKGRDEALEIEAKYFAKAAVTPQANALVGLFMADQMVKKTAGSWAKKGAKDIKQAAVLGAGIMGGGIAYQSAVKGTPIIMKDIRSDALDLGLNEAGKLLSKQVEKGKLKPEAMGATLARIRPTLNYGDFKEVDIIIEAVVENPKVKKAVFAEVEGLVRDDTIIASNTSTISISYLAEGLKRPQNFVGMHFFNPVHMMPLVEVIRGKQSSEEAVAATVKLASKMGKTPVVVNDCPGFFVNRVLFPYFAGFHTLMRDGADFQA
;
A
#
# COMPACT_ATOMS: atom_id res chain seq x y z
N MET A 1 -20.89 8.82 17.20
CA MET A 1 -20.83 7.39 16.85
C MET A 1 -21.41 6.49 17.94
N PRO A 2 -20.98 6.52 19.22
CA PRO A 2 -21.47 5.56 20.25
C PRO A 2 -22.99 5.54 20.46
N ARG A 3 -23.67 6.66 20.22
CA ARG A 3 -25.15 6.80 20.31
C ARG A 3 -25.91 6.12 19.18
N ILE A 4 -25.24 5.74 18.10
CA ILE A 4 -25.87 5.21 16.89
C ILE A 4 -25.54 3.73 16.74
N ILE A 5 -24.27 3.35 16.89
CA ILE A 5 -23.77 1.98 16.64
C ILE A 5 -23.35 1.25 17.92
N GLY A 6 -23.58 1.85 19.09
CA GLY A 6 -23.11 1.30 20.39
C GLY A 6 -21.66 1.67 20.69
N VAL A 7 -21.24 1.45 21.95
CA VAL A 7 -19.90 1.81 22.43
C VAL A 7 -18.83 0.93 21.79
N ASP A 8 -19.03 -0.38 21.77
CA ASP A 8 -18.03 -1.34 21.31
C ASP A 8 -17.69 -1.13 19.82
N ASN A 9 -18.72 -1.06 18.97
CA ASN A 9 -18.53 -0.77 17.54
C ASN A 9 -17.89 0.61 17.33
N ALA A 10 -18.27 1.62 18.10
CA ALA A 10 -17.70 2.96 17.97
C ALA A 10 -16.22 2.99 18.37
N VAL A 11 -15.84 2.28 19.42
CA VAL A 11 -14.43 2.14 19.84
C VAL A 11 -13.64 1.45 18.75
N GLU A 12 -14.12 0.30 18.22
CA GLU A 12 -13.44 -0.40 17.13
C GLU A 12 -13.25 0.51 15.92
N TRP A 13 -14.30 1.21 15.48
CA TRP A 13 -14.20 2.07 14.30
C TRP A 13 -13.24 3.24 14.47
N ILE A 14 -13.32 3.92 15.61
CA ILE A 14 -12.56 5.16 15.85
C ILE A 14 -11.10 4.84 16.20
N CYS A 15 -10.87 3.85 17.08
CA CYS A 15 -9.52 3.57 17.56
C CYS A 15 -8.67 2.76 16.57
N ALA A 16 -9.29 1.89 15.77
CA ALA A 16 -8.57 1.16 14.73
C ALA A 16 -8.28 2.04 13.49
N GLY A 17 -9.10 3.07 13.22
CA GLY A 17 -8.96 3.94 12.05
C GLY A 17 -9.06 3.22 10.71
N ALA A 18 -9.62 2.00 10.69
CA ALA A 18 -9.74 1.19 9.50
C ALA A 18 -10.98 1.58 8.69
N ASP A 19 -10.84 1.54 7.36
CA ASP A 19 -11.97 1.74 6.45
C ASP A 19 -13.04 0.68 6.65
N LYS A 20 -14.29 1.09 6.80
CA LYS A 20 -15.45 0.21 6.87
C LYS A 20 -16.21 0.24 5.55
N LYS A 21 -16.49 -0.94 5.00
CA LYS A 21 -17.29 -1.08 3.79
C LYS A 21 -18.76 -0.73 4.07
N ALA A 22 -19.49 -0.33 3.02
CA ALA A 22 -20.89 0.07 3.11
C ALA A 22 -21.79 -0.99 3.80
N ASP A 23 -21.61 -2.27 3.45
CA ASP A 23 -22.38 -3.38 4.05
C ASP A 23 -22.10 -3.54 5.55
N ALA A 24 -20.83 -3.36 5.98
CA ALA A 24 -20.48 -3.35 7.40
C ALA A 24 -21.11 -2.15 8.12
N ALA A 25 -21.11 -0.98 7.49
CA ALA A 25 -21.74 0.22 8.04
C ALA A 25 -23.28 0.06 8.19
N LEU A 26 -23.92 -0.63 7.25
CA LEU A 26 -25.35 -0.98 7.34
C LEU A 26 -25.61 -1.97 8.49
N LYS A 27 -24.79 -3.03 8.57
CA LYS A 27 -24.89 -4.04 9.63
C LYS A 27 -24.76 -3.43 11.03
N ASP A 28 -23.81 -2.51 11.20
CA ASP A 28 -23.57 -1.83 12.47
C ASP A 28 -24.58 -0.69 12.74
N GLY A 29 -25.47 -0.37 11.79
CA GLY A 29 -26.48 0.68 11.91
C GLY A 29 -25.94 2.11 11.75
N ALA A 30 -24.74 2.27 11.19
CA ALA A 30 -24.15 3.59 10.92
C ALA A 30 -24.82 4.31 9.75
N VAL A 31 -25.35 3.57 8.79
CA VAL A 31 -26.11 4.05 7.62
C VAL A 31 -27.46 3.35 7.53
N ASP A 32 -28.42 4.00 6.86
CA ASP A 32 -29.80 3.53 6.79
C ASP A 32 -30.07 2.59 5.59
N ALA A 33 -29.28 2.73 4.52
CA ALA A 33 -29.38 1.91 3.32
C ALA A 33 -28.05 1.86 2.56
N VAL A 34 -27.90 0.85 1.73
CA VAL A 34 -26.79 0.70 0.77
C VAL A 34 -27.39 0.41 -0.60
N VAL A 35 -26.99 1.16 -1.61
CA VAL A 35 -27.44 1.05 -2.99
C VAL A 35 -26.26 1.13 -3.95
N ALA A 36 -26.44 0.76 -5.20
CA ALA A 36 -25.43 0.95 -6.23
C ALA A 36 -25.12 2.45 -6.42
N PRO A 37 -23.86 2.81 -6.75
CA PRO A 37 -23.44 4.22 -6.84
C PRO A 37 -24.32 5.09 -7.74
N GLU A 38 -24.77 4.55 -8.86
CA GLU A 38 -25.64 5.22 -9.84
C GLU A 38 -27.05 5.50 -9.29
N GLN A 39 -27.50 4.74 -8.30
CA GLN A 39 -28.83 4.86 -7.68
C GLN A 39 -28.82 5.76 -6.42
N LEU A 40 -27.65 6.20 -5.97
CA LEU A 40 -27.51 6.88 -4.66
C LEU A 40 -28.38 8.12 -4.54
N ARG A 41 -28.44 8.95 -5.59
CA ARG A 41 -29.23 10.20 -5.59
C ARG A 41 -30.72 9.91 -5.47
N ASP A 42 -31.22 8.99 -6.28
CA ASP A 42 -32.66 8.69 -6.32
C ASP A 42 -33.13 8.00 -5.04
N ALA A 43 -32.31 7.11 -4.49
CA ALA A 43 -32.54 6.49 -3.18
C ALA A 43 -32.58 7.53 -2.05
N ALA A 44 -31.64 8.48 -2.05
CA ALA A 44 -31.62 9.55 -1.06
C ALA A 44 -32.86 10.46 -1.14
N LEU A 45 -33.29 10.84 -2.36
CA LEU A 45 -34.50 11.61 -2.57
C LEU A 45 -35.75 10.85 -2.15
N SER A 46 -35.84 9.56 -2.48
CA SER A 46 -36.97 8.69 -2.05
C SER A 46 -36.99 8.59 -0.51
N MET A 47 -35.88 8.39 0.14
CA MET A 47 -35.80 8.34 1.61
C MET A 47 -36.24 9.67 2.23
N LEU A 48 -35.81 10.81 1.69
CA LEU A 48 -36.24 12.14 2.14
C LEU A 48 -37.76 12.31 2.01
N GLN A 49 -38.36 11.91 0.90
CA GLN A 49 -39.81 11.95 0.71
C GLN A 49 -40.56 11.10 1.73
N GLN A 50 -40.01 9.91 2.06
CA GLN A 50 -40.59 9.04 3.09
C GLN A 50 -40.48 9.69 4.50
N CYS A 51 -39.38 10.39 4.80
CA CYS A 51 -39.24 11.16 6.01
C CYS A 51 -40.27 12.30 6.09
N ILE A 52 -40.47 13.05 4.99
CA ILE A 52 -41.48 14.15 4.90
C ILE A 52 -42.89 13.59 5.08
N ALA A 53 -43.16 12.45 4.44
CA ALA A 53 -44.47 11.78 4.53
C ALA A 53 -44.74 11.09 5.90
N GLY A 54 -43.76 11.14 6.84
CA GLY A 54 -43.90 10.50 8.15
C GLY A 54 -43.82 8.96 8.14
N LYS A 55 -43.37 8.36 7.03
CA LYS A 55 -43.24 6.90 6.89
C LYS A 55 -41.96 6.35 7.57
N LEU A 56 -40.97 7.20 7.79
CA LEU A 56 -39.71 6.89 8.51
C LEU A 56 -39.60 7.75 9.77
N ASP A 57 -39.26 7.14 10.90
CA ASP A 57 -39.10 7.82 12.20
C ASP A 57 -37.73 8.50 12.28
N TRP A 58 -37.50 9.50 11.45
CA TRP A 58 -36.28 10.32 11.51
C TRP A 58 -36.20 11.16 12.79
N LYS A 59 -37.35 11.53 13.39
CA LYS A 59 -37.41 12.33 14.64
C LYS A 59 -36.90 11.53 15.83
N GLY A 60 -37.34 10.27 15.99
CA GLY A 60 -36.85 9.38 17.04
C GLY A 60 -35.36 9.07 16.89
N ARG A 61 -34.91 8.83 15.66
CA ARG A 61 -33.49 8.64 15.37
C ARG A 61 -32.65 9.90 15.67
N ARG A 62 -33.15 11.08 15.35
CA ARG A 62 -32.52 12.35 15.74
C ARG A 62 -32.48 12.52 17.24
N ALA A 63 -33.57 12.21 17.95
CA ALA A 63 -33.61 12.28 19.41
C ALA A 63 -32.54 11.41 20.06
N THR A 64 -32.35 10.17 19.54
CA THR A 64 -31.28 9.25 20.00
C THR A 64 -29.89 9.85 19.80
N LYS A 65 -29.63 10.52 18.68
CA LYS A 65 -28.34 11.20 18.42
C LYS A 65 -28.07 12.36 19.37
N LEU A 66 -29.11 13.00 19.89
CA LEU A 66 -28.98 14.18 20.78
C LEU A 66 -28.91 13.79 22.26
N ALA A 67 -29.43 12.63 22.64
CA ALA A 67 -29.50 12.14 24.00
C ALA A 67 -28.17 11.54 24.51
N PRO A 68 -28.00 11.40 25.84
CA PRO A 68 -26.96 10.57 26.44
C PRO A 68 -27.00 9.12 25.95
N ILE A 69 -25.90 8.37 26.09
CA ILE A 69 -25.85 6.95 25.77
C ILE A 69 -26.76 6.16 26.72
N LYS A 70 -27.57 5.24 26.17
CA LYS A 70 -28.51 4.42 26.94
C LYS A 70 -27.82 3.18 27.51
N LEU A 71 -26.92 3.39 28.47
CA LEU A 71 -26.28 2.33 29.25
C LEU A 71 -26.40 2.68 30.73
N ASN A 72 -26.59 1.67 31.60
CA ASN A 72 -26.49 1.89 33.02
C ASN A 72 -25.02 2.11 33.45
N LYS A 73 -24.82 2.55 34.69
CA LYS A 73 -23.48 2.91 35.20
C LYS A 73 -22.50 1.73 35.16
N MET A 74 -22.97 0.51 35.43
CA MET A 74 -22.13 -0.69 35.44
C MET A 74 -21.72 -1.05 34.00
N GLU A 75 -22.68 -1.08 33.06
CA GLU A 75 -22.43 -1.34 31.64
C GLU A 75 -21.44 -0.34 31.06
N MET A 76 -21.60 0.96 31.33
CA MET A 76 -20.65 1.99 30.89
C MET A 76 -19.26 1.77 31.45
N THR A 77 -19.16 1.46 32.75
CA THR A 77 -17.85 1.19 33.37
C THR A 77 -17.19 -0.01 32.74
N MET A 78 -17.91 -1.11 32.56
CA MET A 78 -17.36 -2.32 31.92
C MET A 78 -16.94 -2.06 30.46
N ALA A 79 -17.80 -1.44 29.66
CA ALA A 79 -17.51 -1.17 28.25
C ALA A 79 -16.26 -0.31 28.07
N PHE A 80 -16.14 0.80 28.80
CA PHE A 80 -14.99 1.70 28.66
C PHE A 80 -13.71 1.13 29.32
N THR A 81 -13.80 0.41 30.42
CA THR A 81 -12.61 -0.19 31.04
C THR A 81 -12.03 -1.30 30.18
N SER A 82 -12.86 -2.21 29.65
CA SER A 82 -12.39 -3.25 28.72
C SER A 82 -11.86 -2.65 27.42
N SER A 83 -12.52 -1.63 26.88
CA SER A 83 -12.02 -0.91 25.70
C SER A 83 -10.65 -0.28 25.94
N MET A 84 -10.43 0.37 27.09
CA MET A 84 -9.12 0.93 27.43
C MET A 84 -8.04 -0.14 27.53
N ALA A 85 -8.33 -1.29 28.12
CA ALA A 85 -7.37 -2.38 28.22
C ALA A 85 -6.97 -2.95 26.87
N VAL A 86 -7.96 -3.25 26.01
CA VAL A 86 -7.73 -3.84 24.67
C VAL A 86 -7.00 -2.84 23.76
N VAL A 87 -7.53 -1.64 23.65
CA VAL A 87 -6.96 -0.61 22.77
C VAL A 87 -5.60 -0.13 23.26
N GLY A 88 -5.40 -0.01 24.59
CA GLY A 88 -4.11 0.34 25.18
C GLY A 88 -3.02 -0.68 24.85
N ALA A 89 -3.35 -1.97 24.92
CA ALA A 89 -2.43 -3.04 24.55
C ALA A 89 -2.07 -3.01 23.06
N GLN A 90 -3.02 -2.66 22.18
CA GLN A 90 -2.79 -2.58 20.73
C GLN A 90 -2.06 -1.31 20.30
N ALA A 91 -2.45 -0.16 20.84
CA ALA A 91 -1.85 1.13 20.49
C ALA A 91 -0.45 1.30 21.06
N GLY A 92 -0.17 0.69 22.21
CA GLY A 92 1.08 0.88 22.93
C GLY A 92 1.27 2.31 23.47
N PRO A 93 2.42 2.59 24.08
CA PRO A 93 2.67 3.87 24.76
C PRO A 93 2.88 5.05 23.81
N ASN A 94 3.21 4.79 22.54
CA ASN A 94 3.62 5.80 21.57
C ASN A 94 2.46 6.44 20.79
N TYR A 95 1.23 5.93 20.94
CA TYR A 95 0.05 6.42 20.20
C TYR A 95 -1.05 6.87 21.16
N PRO A 96 -1.04 8.14 21.64
CA PRO A 96 -1.99 8.63 22.64
C PRO A 96 -3.41 8.83 22.08
N ALA A 97 -3.59 9.06 20.78
CA ALA A 97 -4.87 9.42 20.19
C ALA A 97 -5.99 8.37 20.41
N PRO A 98 -5.79 7.04 20.27
CA PRO A 98 -6.82 6.06 20.57
C PRO A 98 -7.31 6.11 22.01
N MET A 99 -6.40 6.29 22.98
CA MET A 99 -6.75 6.40 24.39
C MET A 99 -7.49 7.71 24.70
N LEU A 100 -7.11 8.82 24.06
CA LEU A 100 -7.82 10.09 24.17
C LEU A 100 -9.24 9.98 23.59
N ALA A 101 -9.42 9.25 22.49
CA ALA A 101 -10.73 9.00 21.89
C ALA A 101 -11.65 8.22 22.83
N ILE A 102 -11.16 7.17 23.51
CA ILE A 102 -11.96 6.42 24.49
C ILE A 102 -12.33 7.29 25.68
N LYS A 103 -11.39 8.05 26.23
CA LYS A 103 -11.66 9.00 27.34
C LYS A 103 -12.69 10.06 26.96
N ASN A 104 -12.61 10.60 25.72
CA ASN A 104 -13.62 11.49 25.17
C ASN A 104 -15.01 10.81 25.15
N MET A 105 -15.11 9.61 24.58
CA MET A 105 -16.38 8.89 24.52
C MET A 105 -16.96 8.59 25.91
N GLN A 106 -16.11 8.24 26.88
CA GLN A 106 -16.50 7.98 28.27
C GLN A 106 -17.02 9.23 28.96
N GLU A 107 -16.30 10.38 28.87
CA GLU A 107 -16.70 11.65 29.49
C GLU A 107 -18.00 12.17 28.84
N ALA A 108 -18.15 12.02 27.53
CA ALA A 108 -19.32 12.47 26.77
C ALA A 108 -20.53 11.53 26.87
N ALA A 109 -20.38 10.32 27.44
CA ALA A 109 -21.41 9.28 27.43
C ALA A 109 -22.73 9.73 28.11
N THR A 110 -22.63 10.45 29.23
CA THR A 110 -23.77 10.93 30.04
C THR A 110 -24.26 12.31 29.61
N LYS A 111 -23.68 12.92 28.61
CA LYS A 111 -23.95 14.29 28.20
C LYS A 111 -24.87 14.38 26.99
N GLY A 112 -25.59 15.49 26.85
CA GLY A 112 -26.28 15.83 25.60
C GLY A 112 -25.31 16.17 24.49
N ARG A 113 -25.87 16.43 23.29
CA ARG A 113 -25.04 16.65 22.08
C ARG A 113 -24.06 17.83 22.26
N ASP A 114 -24.51 18.97 22.74
CA ASP A 114 -23.72 20.21 22.73
C ASP A 114 -22.55 20.13 23.71
N GLU A 115 -22.80 19.68 24.96
CA GLU A 115 -21.74 19.39 25.92
C GLU A 115 -20.75 18.33 25.41
N ALA A 116 -21.25 17.29 24.74
CA ALA A 116 -20.39 16.24 24.15
C ALA A 116 -19.48 16.78 23.06
N LEU A 117 -19.93 17.75 22.25
CA LEU A 117 -19.10 18.40 21.24
C LEU A 117 -18.01 19.28 21.87
N GLU A 118 -18.29 19.94 22.98
CA GLU A 118 -17.27 20.70 23.74
C GLU A 118 -16.19 19.77 24.31
N ILE A 119 -16.61 18.62 24.86
CA ILE A 119 -15.67 17.59 25.34
C ILE A 119 -14.83 17.06 24.17
N GLU A 120 -15.44 16.77 23.01
CA GLU A 120 -14.74 16.30 21.81
C GLU A 120 -13.70 17.32 21.33
N ALA A 121 -14.06 18.60 21.25
CA ALA A 121 -13.12 19.67 20.88
C ALA A 121 -11.91 19.74 21.82
N LYS A 122 -12.12 19.58 23.13
CA LYS A 122 -11.07 19.56 24.15
C LYS A 122 -10.12 18.37 23.97
N TYR A 123 -10.65 17.16 23.72
CA TYR A 123 -9.83 15.96 23.51
C TYR A 123 -9.14 15.97 22.16
N PHE A 124 -9.80 16.49 21.11
CA PHE A 124 -9.18 16.71 19.82
C PHE A 124 -7.98 17.65 19.90
N ALA A 125 -8.15 18.79 20.59
CA ALA A 125 -7.05 19.74 20.81
C ALA A 125 -5.86 19.08 21.53
N LYS A 126 -6.13 18.25 22.57
CA LYS A 126 -5.07 17.50 23.26
C LYS A 126 -4.33 16.54 22.31
N ALA A 127 -5.04 15.86 21.41
CA ALA A 127 -4.42 14.95 20.44
C ALA A 127 -3.62 15.73 19.38
N ALA A 128 -4.17 16.82 18.86
CA ALA A 128 -3.60 17.59 17.76
C ALA A 128 -2.26 18.28 18.07
N VAL A 129 -2.02 18.63 19.34
CA VAL A 129 -0.76 19.30 19.76
C VAL A 129 0.34 18.31 20.15
N THR A 130 0.11 17.00 20.02
CA THR A 130 1.12 16.00 20.36
C THR A 130 2.24 15.93 19.31
N PRO A 131 3.49 15.59 19.70
CA PRO A 131 4.56 15.34 18.74
C PRO A 131 4.20 14.25 17.71
N GLN A 132 3.44 13.23 18.14
CA GLN A 132 2.95 12.17 17.28
C GLN A 132 2.01 12.69 16.18
N ALA A 133 1.09 13.57 16.52
CA ALA A 133 0.20 14.18 15.52
C ALA A 133 0.98 14.99 14.50
N ASN A 134 1.96 15.79 14.94
CA ASN A 134 2.83 16.56 14.05
C ASN A 134 3.64 15.64 13.12
N ALA A 135 4.22 14.57 13.65
CA ALA A 135 4.97 13.60 12.85
C ALA A 135 4.07 12.90 11.81
N LEU A 136 2.88 12.45 12.20
CA LEU A 136 1.93 11.78 11.30
C LEU A 136 1.40 12.71 10.20
N VAL A 137 1.12 13.97 10.52
CA VAL A 137 0.76 15.00 9.53
C VAL A 137 1.91 15.22 8.56
N GLY A 138 3.16 15.29 9.05
CA GLY A 138 4.35 15.41 8.21
C GLY A 138 4.50 14.24 7.24
N LEU A 139 4.32 13.00 7.72
CA LEU A 139 4.34 11.80 6.89
C LEU A 139 3.22 11.81 5.82
N PHE A 140 2.02 12.21 6.20
CA PHE A 140 0.90 12.34 5.25
C PHE A 140 1.22 13.36 4.15
N MET A 141 1.73 14.53 4.51
CA MET A 141 2.10 15.56 3.53
C MET A 141 3.25 15.10 2.61
N ALA A 142 4.24 14.39 3.17
CA ALA A 142 5.33 13.81 2.39
C ALA A 142 4.82 12.75 1.39
N ASP A 143 3.91 11.87 1.82
CA ASP A 143 3.27 10.87 0.94
C ASP A 143 2.49 11.53 -0.21
N GLN A 144 1.71 12.59 0.08
CA GLN A 144 1.00 13.35 -0.96
C GLN A 144 1.97 14.01 -1.96
N MET A 145 3.07 14.57 -1.48
CA MET A 145 4.10 15.17 -2.33
C MET A 145 4.75 14.12 -3.25
N VAL A 146 5.12 12.97 -2.72
CA VAL A 146 5.71 11.86 -3.50
C VAL A 146 4.72 11.37 -4.57
N LYS A 147 3.44 11.14 -4.22
CA LYS A 147 2.39 10.74 -5.17
C LYS A 147 2.18 11.80 -6.27
N LYS A 148 2.18 13.08 -5.93
CA LYS A 148 2.06 14.18 -6.89
C LYS A 148 3.26 14.20 -7.85
N THR A 149 4.47 14.03 -7.34
CA THR A 149 5.70 13.95 -8.14
C THR A 149 5.68 12.76 -9.08
N ALA A 150 5.31 11.57 -8.59
CA ALA A 150 5.14 10.38 -9.42
C ALA A 150 4.09 10.60 -10.54
N GLY A 151 2.96 11.22 -10.20
CA GLY A 151 1.93 11.58 -11.18
C GLY A 151 2.42 12.57 -12.24
N SER A 152 3.32 13.49 -11.90
CA SER A 152 3.93 14.41 -12.88
C SER A 152 4.86 13.69 -13.86
N TRP A 153 5.62 12.70 -13.38
CA TRP A 153 6.44 11.84 -14.23
C TRP A 153 5.59 11.02 -15.19
N ALA A 154 4.55 10.37 -14.71
CA ALA A 154 3.66 9.54 -15.54
C ALA A 154 2.99 10.32 -16.69
N LYS A 155 2.88 11.64 -16.58
CA LYS A 155 2.32 12.52 -17.62
C LYS A 155 3.32 12.90 -18.73
N LYS A 156 4.61 12.58 -18.61
CA LYS A 156 5.66 12.93 -19.56
C LYS A 156 5.73 11.97 -20.78
N GLY A 157 4.60 11.68 -21.41
CA GLY A 157 4.56 10.82 -22.61
C GLY A 157 4.79 9.35 -22.35
N ALA A 158 4.49 8.87 -21.14
CA ALA A 158 4.74 7.50 -20.74
C ALA A 158 3.98 6.49 -21.61
N LYS A 159 4.72 5.57 -22.25
CA LYS A 159 4.19 4.39 -22.93
C LYS A 159 3.34 3.56 -21.97
N ASP A 160 2.23 3.04 -22.46
CA ASP A 160 1.43 2.06 -21.70
C ASP A 160 2.10 0.68 -21.74
N ILE A 161 2.34 0.12 -20.56
CA ILE A 161 2.85 -1.24 -20.42
C ILE A 161 1.66 -2.20 -20.39
N LYS A 162 1.52 -2.98 -21.46
CA LYS A 162 0.48 -4.00 -21.62
C LYS A 162 1.00 -5.38 -21.22
N GLN A 163 2.26 -5.69 -21.57
CA GLN A 163 2.92 -6.95 -21.28
C GLN A 163 4.28 -6.70 -20.64
N ALA A 164 4.49 -7.26 -19.45
CA ALA A 164 5.78 -7.24 -18.75
C ALA A 164 6.49 -8.59 -18.85
N ALA A 165 7.80 -8.60 -18.58
CA ALA A 165 8.54 -9.81 -18.28
C ALA A 165 9.46 -9.60 -17.08
N VAL A 166 9.77 -10.68 -16.37
CA VAL A 166 10.78 -10.71 -15.33
C VAL A 166 11.80 -11.81 -15.63
N LEU A 167 13.08 -11.48 -15.50
CA LEU A 167 14.20 -12.42 -15.62
C LEU A 167 14.70 -12.80 -14.24
N GLY A 168 14.65 -14.10 -13.93
CA GLY A 168 14.87 -14.67 -12.61
C GLY A 168 13.53 -14.90 -11.90
N ALA A 169 13.32 -16.13 -11.42
CA ALA A 169 12.11 -16.55 -10.71
C ALA A 169 12.34 -16.78 -9.20
N GLY A 170 13.46 -16.26 -8.69
CA GLY A 170 13.77 -16.27 -7.26
C GLY A 170 12.82 -15.40 -6.44
N ILE A 171 13.16 -15.15 -5.18
CA ILE A 171 12.32 -14.40 -4.21
C ILE A 171 11.85 -13.06 -4.80
N MET A 172 12.78 -12.28 -5.39
CA MET A 172 12.41 -10.98 -5.96
C MET A 172 11.61 -11.12 -7.24
N GLY A 173 12.07 -11.94 -8.21
CA GLY A 173 11.38 -12.10 -9.49
C GLY A 173 9.99 -12.71 -9.35
N GLY A 174 9.83 -13.73 -8.51
CA GLY A 174 8.51 -14.30 -8.18
C GLY A 174 7.59 -13.27 -7.51
N GLY A 175 8.12 -12.47 -6.59
CA GLY A 175 7.38 -11.39 -5.94
C GLY A 175 6.94 -10.28 -6.91
N ILE A 176 7.80 -9.91 -7.87
CA ILE A 176 7.49 -8.94 -8.93
C ILE A 176 6.41 -9.51 -9.87
N ALA A 177 6.54 -10.78 -10.26
CA ALA A 177 5.54 -11.46 -11.09
C ALA A 177 4.16 -11.49 -10.41
N TYR A 178 4.12 -11.90 -9.14
CA TYR A 178 2.91 -11.86 -8.33
C TYR A 178 2.27 -10.46 -8.29
N GLN A 179 3.06 -9.44 -7.97
CA GLN A 179 2.55 -8.06 -7.83
C GLN A 179 2.00 -7.51 -9.15
N SER A 180 2.68 -7.80 -10.26
CA SER A 180 2.23 -7.44 -11.61
C SER A 180 0.89 -8.09 -11.95
N ALA A 181 0.77 -9.39 -11.72
CA ALA A 181 -0.43 -10.18 -12.01
C ALA A 181 -1.65 -9.75 -11.17
N VAL A 182 -1.46 -9.54 -9.86
CA VAL A 182 -2.52 -9.07 -8.94
C VAL A 182 -3.06 -7.71 -9.36
N LYS A 183 -2.21 -6.85 -9.92
CA LYS A 183 -2.58 -5.52 -10.40
C LYS A 183 -2.99 -5.48 -11.88
N GLY A 184 -3.17 -6.65 -12.48
CA GLY A 184 -3.79 -6.80 -13.80
C GLY A 184 -2.84 -6.61 -14.99
N THR A 185 -1.53 -6.56 -14.79
CA THR A 185 -0.55 -6.53 -15.87
C THR A 185 -0.01 -7.97 -16.09
N PRO A 186 -0.26 -8.59 -17.26
CA PRO A 186 0.31 -9.88 -17.59
C PRO A 186 1.83 -9.84 -17.57
N ILE A 187 2.45 -10.93 -17.11
CA ILE A 187 3.89 -11.00 -16.96
C ILE A 187 4.45 -12.38 -17.34
N ILE A 188 5.49 -12.39 -18.16
CA ILE A 188 6.27 -13.59 -18.45
C ILE A 188 7.33 -13.71 -17.37
N MET A 189 7.40 -14.85 -16.69
CA MET A 189 8.42 -15.13 -15.68
C MET A 189 9.41 -16.15 -16.26
N LYS A 190 10.63 -15.69 -16.59
CA LYS A 190 11.68 -16.49 -17.19
C LYS A 190 12.78 -16.80 -16.20
N ASP A 191 13.16 -18.07 -16.15
CA ASP A 191 14.38 -18.53 -15.46
C ASP A 191 15.13 -19.54 -16.34
N ILE A 192 16.35 -19.89 -15.96
CA ILE A 192 17.13 -20.95 -16.59
C ILE A 192 16.84 -22.32 -15.96
N ARG A 193 16.16 -22.35 -14.81
CA ARG A 193 15.84 -23.53 -14.01
C ARG A 193 14.33 -23.67 -13.81
N SER A 194 13.79 -24.86 -14.07
CA SER A 194 12.36 -25.15 -13.86
C SER A 194 11.95 -25.09 -12.40
N ASP A 195 12.79 -25.57 -11.49
CA ASP A 195 12.52 -25.55 -10.05
C ASP A 195 12.40 -24.13 -9.49
N ALA A 196 13.12 -23.16 -10.05
CA ALA A 196 12.96 -21.74 -9.69
C ALA A 196 11.61 -21.18 -10.17
N LEU A 197 11.15 -21.59 -11.37
CA LEU A 197 9.82 -21.21 -11.86
C LEU A 197 8.72 -21.80 -10.98
N ASP A 198 8.84 -23.06 -10.59
CA ASP A 198 7.91 -23.73 -9.68
C ASP A 198 7.85 -23.04 -8.31
N LEU A 199 9.00 -22.64 -7.77
CA LEU A 199 9.07 -21.88 -6.52
C LEU A 199 8.31 -20.56 -6.62
N GLY A 200 8.55 -19.76 -7.68
CA GLY A 200 7.88 -18.49 -7.91
C GLY A 200 6.36 -18.63 -8.04
N LEU A 201 5.89 -19.63 -8.78
CA LEU A 201 4.47 -19.92 -8.95
C LEU A 201 3.82 -20.41 -7.65
N ASN A 202 4.48 -21.29 -6.91
CA ASN A 202 3.98 -21.80 -5.63
C ASN A 202 3.84 -20.68 -4.59
N GLU A 203 4.80 -19.78 -4.49
CA GLU A 203 4.71 -18.61 -3.60
C GLU A 203 3.57 -17.67 -3.99
N ALA A 204 3.38 -17.40 -5.28
CA ALA A 204 2.24 -16.64 -5.77
C ALA A 204 0.91 -17.32 -5.42
N GLY A 205 0.82 -18.64 -5.60
CA GLY A 205 -0.34 -19.45 -5.22
C GLY A 205 -0.66 -19.38 -3.73
N LYS A 206 0.35 -19.54 -2.87
CA LYS A 206 0.19 -19.43 -1.40
C LYS A 206 -0.33 -18.04 -0.97
N LEU A 207 0.21 -16.97 -1.56
CA LEU A 207 -0.23 -15.60 -1.25
C LEU A 207 -1.68 -15.37 -1.66
N LEU A 208 -2.09 -15.88 -2.83
CA LEU A 208 -3.48 -15.76 -3.31
C LEU A 208 -4.43 -16.62 -2.49
N SER A 209 -4.06 -17.85 -2.11
CA SER A 209 -4.88 -18.71 -1.25
C SER A 209 -5.18 -18.04 0.09
N LYS A 210 -4.18 -17.42 0.73
CA LYS A 210 -4.39 -16.62 1.95
C LYS A 210 -5.35 -15.45 1.75
N GLN A 211 -5.43 -14.87 0.55
CA GLN A 211 -6.40 -13.82 0.25
C GLN A 211 -7.83 -14.38 0.12
N VAL A 212 -7.95 -15.58 -0.47
CA VAL A 212 -9.24 -16.29 -0.57
C VAL A 212 -9.74 -16.71 0.82
N GLU A 213 -8.89 -17.33 1.64
CA GLU A 213 -9.19 -17.72 3.01
C GLU A 213 -9.68 -16.54 3.88
N LYS A 214 -9.11 -15.36 3.66
CA LYS A 214 -9.52 -14.11 4.32
C LYS A 214 -10.74 -13.43 3.70
N GLY A 215 -11.38 -14.03 2.71
CA GLY A 215 -12.52 -13.46 2.00
C GLY A 215 -12.22 -12.18 1.21
N LYS A 216 -10.93 -11.88 0.94
CA LYS A 216 -10.50 -10.69 0.19
C LYS A 216 -10.43 -10.92 -1.32
N LEU A 217 -10.42 -12.17 -1.75
CA LEU A 217 -10.37 -12.59 -3.15
C LEU A 217 -11.35 -13.75 -3.36
N LYS A 218 -12.07 -13.76 -4.49
CA LYS A 218 -12.89 -14.91 -4.88
C LYS A 218 -12.04 -15.99 -5.52
N PRO A 219 -12.35 -17.30 -5.38
CA PRO A 219 -11.60 -18.40 -5.98
C PRO A 219 -11.38 -18.26 -7.49
N GLU A 220 -12.42 -17.82 -8.23
CA GLU A 220 -12.33 -17.63 -9.68
C GLU A 220 -11.32 -16.53 -10.05
N ALA A 221 -11.26 -15.47 -9.25
CA ALA A 221 -10.30 -14.38 -9.45
C ALA A 221 -8.85 -14.80 -9.13
N MET A 222 -8.67 -15.79 -8.25
CA MET A 222 -7.34 -16.41 -8.01
C MET A 222 -6.81 -17.09 -9.25
N GLY A 223 -7.62 -17.95 -9.89
CA GLY A 223 -7.25 -18.63 -11.14
C GLY A 223 -6.91 -17.65 -12.26
N ALA A 224 -7.77 -16.63 -12.46
CA ALA A 224 -7.54 -15.57 -13.44
C ALA A 224 -6.26 -14.75 -13.16
N THR A 225 -5.87 -14.59 -11.89
CA THR A 225 -4.63 -13.88 -11.52
C THR A 225 -3.40 -14.74 -11.79
N LEU A 226 -3.42 -16.02 -11.43
CA LEU A 226 -2.33 -16.94 -11.73
C LEU A 226 -2.09 -17.10 -13.24
N ALA A 227 -3.16 -17.14 -14.05
CA ALA A 227 -3.08 -17.22 -15.51
C ALA A 227 -2.38 -16.00 -16.16
N ARG A 228 -2.22 -14.87 -15.43
CA ARG A 228 -1.42 -13.73 -15.90
C ARG A 228 0.08 -13.92 -15.73
N ILE A 229 0.53 -14.93 -14.96
CA ILE A 229 1.95 -15.27 -14.80
C ILE A 229 2.24 -16.43 -15.75
N ARG A 230 3.03 -16.17 -16.78
CA ARG A 230 3.42 -17.20 -17.75
C ARG A 230 4.89 -17.61 -17.51
N PRO A 231 5.15 -18.80 -16.94
CA PRO A 231 6.51 -19.28 -16.72
C PRO A 231 7.12 -19.75 -18.05
N THR A 232 8.42 -19.54 -18.22
CA THR A 232 9.16 -20.02 -19.40
C THR A 232 10.65 -20.20 -19.11
N LEU A 233 11.29 -21.15 -19.81
CA LEU A 233 12.73 -21.38 -19.77
C LEU A 233 13.47 -20.68 -20.93
N ASN A 234 12.74 -20.10 -21.89
CA ASN A 234 13.32 -19.50 -23.09
C ASN A 234 12.73 -18.12 -23.39
N TYR A 235 13.25 -17.44 -24.41
CA TYR A 235 12.86 -16.08 -24.81
C TYR A 235 11.84 -16.04 -25.95
N GLY A 236 11.26 -17.16 -26.38
CA GLY A 236 10.41 -17.22 -27.57
C GLY A 236 9.26 -16.21 -27.61
N ASP A 237 8.74 -15.87 -26.44
CA ASP A 237 7.57 -15.00 -26.25
C ASP A 237 7.91 -13.53 -25.91
N PHE A 238 9.19 -13.16 -25.99
CA PHE A 238 9.64 -11.82 -25.57
C PHE A 238 9.44 -10.74 -26.64
N LYS A 239 9.09 -11.09 -27.86
CA LYS A 239 8.90 -10.13 -28.98
C LYS A 239 7.83 -9.07 -28.71
N GLU A 240 6.82 -9.40 -27.89
CA GLU A 240 5.69 -8.48 -27.59
C GLU A 240 5.80 -7.81 -26.21
N VAL A 241 6.92 -7.99 -25.53
CA VAL A 241 7.11 -7.43 -24.18
C VAL A 241 7.42 -5.94 -24.26
N ASP A 242 6.72 -5.14 -23.46
CA ASP A 242 6.94 -3.70 -23.39
C ASP A 242 8.04 -3.31 -22.40
N ILE A 243 8.19 -4.07 -21.32
CA ILE A 243 9.21 -3.90 -20.30
C ILE A 243 9.71 -5.23 -19.76
N ILE A 244 11.00 -5.31 -19.55
CA ILE A 244 11.67 -6.44 -18.87
C ILE A 244 12.22 -5.92 -17.55
N ILE A 245 11.96 -6.66 -16.45
CA ILE A 245 12.50 -6.38 -15.13
C ILE A 245 13.50 -7.51 -14.81
N GLU A 246 14.78 -7.19 -14.78
CA GLU A 246 15.82 -8.16 -14.46
C GLU A 246 15.96 -8.28 -12.92
N ALA A 247 15.91 -9.52 -12.44
CA ALA A 247 16.04 -9.89 -11.02
C ALA A 247 16.90 -11.18 -10.86
N VAL A 248 17.95 -11.33 -11.71
CA VAL A 248 18.93 -12.41 -11.59
C VAL A 248 19.95 -12.12 -10.47
N VAL A 249 20.92 -13.00 -10.30
CA VAL A 249 21.96 -12.86 -9.26
C VAL A 249 22.66 -11.51 -9.31
N GLU A 250 23.03 -10.98 -8.13
CA GLU A 250 23.64 -9.65 -7.99
C GLU A 250 25.14 -9.68 -8.37
N ASN A 251 25.37 -9.94 -9.67
CA ASN A 251 26.71 -9.99 -10.27
C ASN A 251 26.71 -9.17 -11.57
N PRO A 252 27.52 -8.12 -11.68
CA PRO A 252 27.51 -7.23 -12.84
C PRO A 252 27.89 -7.92 -14.15
N LYS A 253 28.77 -8.92 -14.14
CA LYS A 253 29.14 -9.67 -15.34
C LYS A 253 27.96 -10.49 -15.86
N VAL A 254 27.24 -11.18 -14.95
CA VAL A 254 26.05 -11.97 -15.30
C VAL A 254 24.94 -11.04 -15.81
N LYS A 255 24.69 -9.93 -15.12
CA LYS A 255 23.65 -8.96 -15.54
C LYS A 255 23.96 -8.38 -16.92
N LYS A 256 25.20 -7.93 -17.17
CA LYS A 256 25.60 -7.41 -18.50
C LYS A 256 25.44 -8.46 -19.62
N ALA A 257 25.77 -9.72 -19.36
CA ALA A 257 25.58 -10.81 -20.33
C ALA A 257 24.09 -11.02 -20.63
N VAL A 258 23.23 -11.06 -19.60
CA VAL A 258 21.77 -11.20 -19.75
C VAL A 258 21.17 -10.02 -20.52
N PHE A 259 21.61 -8.79 -20.24
CA PHE A 259 21.13 -7.60 -20.96
C PHE A 259 21.53 -7.60 -22.43
N ALA A 260 22.77 -7.97 -22.74
CA ALA A 260 23.25 -8.07 -24.13
C ALA A 260 22.49 -9.14 -24.92
N GLU A 261 22.19 -10.28 -24.29
CA GLU A 261 21.38 -11.35 -24.87
C GLU A 261 19.95 -10.87 -25.15
N VAL A 262 19.26 -10.35 -24.14
CA VAL A 262 17.84 -10.03 -24.24
C VAL A 262 17.58 -8.82 -25.14
N GLU A 263 18.49 -7.85 -25.18
CA GLU A 263 18.34 -6.66 -26.04
C GLU A 263 18.21 -7.02 -27.52
N GLY A 264 18.88 -8.09 -27.95
CA GLY A 264 18.81 -8.60 -29.33
C GLY A 264 17.51 -9.35 -29.66
N LEU A 265 16.70 -9.69 -28.66
CA LEU A 265 15.52 -10.54 -28.81
C LEU A 265 14.19 -9.76 -28.68
N VAL A 266 14.26 -8.49 -28.33
CA VAL A 266 13.09 -7.64 -28.08
C VAL A 266 13.00 -6.47 -29.04
N ARG A 267 11.83 -5.83 -29.09
CA ARG A 267 11.60 -4.65 -29.92
C ARG A 267 12.51 -3.47 -29.52
N ASP A 268 12.73 -2.58 -30.46
CA ASP A 268 13.59 -1.40 -30.24
C ASP A 268 13.05 -0.43 -29.19
N ASP A 269 11.74 -0.47 -28.92
CA ASP A 269 11.06 0.37 -27.96
C ASP A 269 10.83 -0.33 -26.58
N THR A 270 11.31 -1.58 -26.42
CA THR A 270 11.22 -2.31 -25.16
C THR A 270 12.14 -1.69 -24.12
N ILE A 271 11.59 -1.46 -22.93
CA ILE A 271 12.35 -0.96 -21.79
C ILE A 271 13.00 -2.13 -21.06
N ILE A 272 14.25 -1.98 -20.68
CA ILE A 272 14.94 -2.94 -19.82
C ILE A 272 15.22 -2.27 -18.48
N ALA A 273 14.73 -2.85 -17.40
CA ALA A 273 14.88 -2.36 -16.04
C ALA A 273 15.67 -3.36 -15.20
N SER A 274 16.66 -2.91 -14.43
CA SER A 274 17.35 -3.75 -13.46
C SER A 274 16.79 -3.56 -12.06
N ASN A 275 16.55 -4.67 -11.35
CA ASN A 275 16.16 -4.67 -9.93
C ASN A 275 17.41 -4.74 -9.00
N THR A 276 18.59 -4.41 -9.49
CA THR A 276 19.78 -4.31 -8.64
C THR A 276 19.55 -3.39 -7.44
N SER A 277 20.15 -3.71 -6.31
CA SER A 277 20.04 -2.88 -5.09
C SER A 277 21.19 -1.86 -4.95
N THR A 278 22.31 -2.05 -5.65
CA THR A 278 23.52 -1.26 -5.41
C THR A 278 24.35 -0.95 -6.65
N ILE A 279 24.24 -1.76 -7.72
CA ILE A 279 25.08 -1.60 -8.90
C ILE A 279 24.59 -0.41 -9.72
N SER A 280 25.49 0.50 -10.09
CA SER A 280 25.16 1.67 -10.92
C SER A 280 24.45 1.26 -12.21
N ILE A 281 23.34 1.89 -12.50
CA ILE A 281 22.55 1.68 -13.71
C ILE A 281 23.34 2.13 -14.93
N SER A 282 24.06 3.23 -14.85
CA SER A 282 24.95 3.71 -15.92
C SER A 282 26.06 2.72 -16.23
N TYR A 283 26.64 2.05 -15.20
CA TYR A 283 27.64 1.02 -15.39
C TYR A 283 27.06 -0.25 -16.04
N LEU A 284 25.85 -0.66 -15.67
CA LEU A 284 25.17 -1.80 -16.28
C LEU A 284 24.75 -1.51 -17.74
N ALA A 285 24.47 -0.27 -18.06
CA ALA A 285 24.11 0.16 -19.43
C ALA A 285 25.28 0.16 -20.40
N GLU A 286 26.53 0.11 -19.91
CA GLU A 286 27.70 0.04 -20.78
C GLU A 286 27.67 -1.22 -21.68
N GLY A 287 27.78 -0.99 -22.97
CA GLY A 287 27.73 -2.07 -23.97
C GLY A 287 26.36 -2.40 -24.53
N LEU A 288 25.28 -1.79 -24.02
CA LEU A 288 23.96 -1.84 -24.64
C LEU A 288 23.92 -0.99 -25.90
N LYS A 289 23.17 -1.44 -26.89
CA LYS A 289 22.94 -0.71 -28.16
C LYS A 289 21.90 0.41 -27.97
N ARG A 290 21.00 0.24 -27.01
CA ARG A 290 19.86 1.15 -26.71
C ARG A 290 19.85 1.58 -25.23
N PRO A 291 20.94 2.18 -24.70
CA PRO A 291 21.04 2.56 -23.30
C PRO A 291 19.99 3.58 -22.86
N GLN A 292 19.37 4.31 -23.81
CA GLN A 292 18.26 5.23 -23.53
C GLN A 292 17.01 4.50 -23.01
N ASN A 293 16.83 3.21 -23.31
CA ASN A 293 15.72 2.39 -22.83
C ASN A 293 16.09 1.58 -21.57
N PHE A 294 17.23 1.86 -20.96
CA PHE A 294 17.68 1.17 -19.76
C PHE A 294 17.52 2.02 -18.51
N VAL A 295 16.88 1.46 -17.46
CA VAL A 295 16.59 2.14 -16.18
C VAL A 295 16.82 1.18 -15.01
N GLY A 296 16.84 1.69 -13.79
CA GLY A 296 16.68 0.89 -12.58
C GLY A 296 15.21 0.85 -12.13
N MET A 297 14.77 -0.30 -11.64
CA MET A 297 13.45 -0.46 -10.99
C MET A 297 13.63 -1.31 -9.74
N HIS A 298 14.07 -0.68 -8.66
CA HIS A 298 14.45 -1.33 -7.42
C HIS A 298 13.25 -1.54 -6.51
N PHE A 299 12.87 -2.79 -6.34
CA PHE A 299 11.84 -3.23 -5.40
C PHE A 299 12.47 -3.63 -4.07
N PHE A 300 11.68 -3.55 -3.00
CA PHE A 300 12.07 -3.99 -1.66
C PHE A 300 11.37 -5.29 -1.28
N ASN A 301 12.10 -6.16 -0.59
CA ASN A 301 11.59 -7.45 -0.12
C ASN A 301 10.84 -7.28 1.23
N PRO A 302 9.63 -7.88 1.43
CA PRO A 302 8.84 -8.65 0.45
C PRO A 302 8.06 -7.73 -0.52
N VAL A 303 8.15 -8.03 -1.83
CA VAL A 303 7.58 -7.16 -2.87
C VAL A 303 6.10 -6.83 -2.66
N HIS A 304 5.29 -7.80 -2.23
CA HIS A 304 3.84 -7.62 -2.03
C HIS A 304 3.48 -6.73 -0.84
N MET A 305 4.39 -6.55 0.12
CA MET A 305 4.19 -5.75 1.34
C MET A 305 4.81 -4.35 1.24
N MET A 306 6.02 -4.27 0.67
CA MET A 306 6.78 -3.03 0.61
C MET A 306 6.20 -2.08 -0.44
N PRO A 307 5.74 -0.88 -0.04
CA PRO A 307 5.05 0.02 -0.97
C PRO A 307 5.99 0.77 -1.91
N LEU A 308 7.25 1.00 -1.52
CA LEU A 308 8.19 1.83 -2.24
C LEU A 308 8.82 1.10 -3.43
N VAL A 309 9.05 1.83 -4.52
CA VAL A 309 9.92 1.44 -5.64
C VAL A 309 10.78 2.63 -6.01
N GLU A 310 12.10 2.45 -6.06
CA GLU A 310 12.99 3.45 -6.65
C GLU A 310 13.07 3.22 -8.15
N VAL A 311 12.84 4.27 -8.93
CA VAL A 311 13.09 4.30 -10.37
C VAL A 311 14.37 5.07 -10.61
N ILE A 312 15.44 4.37 -10.96
CA ILE A 312 16.77 4.95 -11.05
C ILE A 312 17.05 5.39 -12.47
N ARG A 313 17.34 6.67 -12.63
CA ARG A 313 17.72 7.28 -13.89
C ARG A 313 19.23 7.21 -14.09
N GLY A 314 19.69 6.31 -14.97
CA GLY A 314 21.08 6.28 -15.45
C GLY A 314 21.39 7.50 -16.33
N LYS A 315 22.69 7.71 -16.60
CA LYS A 315 23.16 8.88 -17.40
C LYS A 315 22.52 8.98 -18.79
N GLN A 316 22.20 7.85 -19.40
CA GLN A 316 21.66 7.73 -20.75
C GLN A 316 20.16 7.40 -20.78
N SER A 317 19.54 7.11 -19.62
CA SER A 317 18.10 6.79 -19.54
C SER A 317 17.25 7.94 -20.07
N SER A 318 16.36 7.66 -21.01
CA SER A 318 15.41 8.66 -21.55
C SER A 318 14.32 9.01 -20.54
N GLU A 319 13.74 10.19 -20.66
CA GLU A 319 12.59 10.59 -19.82
C GLU A 319 11.39 9.68 -20.06
N GLU A 320 11.18 9.23 -21.29
CA GLU A 320 10.10 8.32 -21.69
C GLU A 320 10.22 6.94 -20.99
N ALA A 321 11.44 6.38 -20.96
CA ALA A 321 11.68 5.10 -20.27
C ALA A 321 11.46 5.24 -18.76
N VAL A 322 11.94 6.31 -18.16
CA VAL A 322 11.71 6.62 -16.73
C VAL A 322 10.21 6.80 -16.46
N ALA A 323 9.51 7.61 -17.29
CA ALA A 323 8.09 7.88 -17.14
C ALA A 323 7.22 6.61 -17.27
N ALA A 324 7.51 5.75 -18.23
CA ALA A 324 6.80 4.47 -18.42
C ALA A 324 7.02 3.53 -17.22
N THR A 325 8.24 3.48 -16.68
CA THR A 325 8.59 2.68 -15.50
C THR A 325 7.86 3.20 -14.25
N VAL A 326 7.79 4.52 -14.04
CA VAL A 326 7.02 5.16 -12.97
C VAL A 326 5.53 4.81 -13.09
N LYS A 327 4.98 4.88 -14.31
CA LYS A 327 3.58 4.55 -14.58
C LYS A 327 3.28 3.08 -14.26
N LEU A 328 4.15 2.16 -14.67
CA LEU A 328 4.03 0.74 -14.32
C LEU A 328 4.10 0.53 -12.81
N ALA A 329 5.08 1.10 -12.11
CA ALA A 329 5.19 0.99 -10.66
C ALA A 329 3.93 1.47 -9.94
N SER A 330 3.37 2.61 -10.38
CA SER A 330 2.10 3.14 -9.87
C SER A 330 0.93 2.18 -10.15
N LYS A 331 0.84 1.62 -11.36
CA LYS A 331 -0.17 0.61 -11.75
C LYS A 331 -0.03 -0.66 -10.91
N MET A 332 1.18 -1.05 -10.55
CA MET A 332 1.46 -2.15 -9.63
C MET A 332 1.08 -1.83 -8.16
N GLY A 333 0.51 -0.66 -7.89
CA GLY A 333 0.12 -0.22 -6.55
C GLY A 333 1.30 0.15 -5.65
N LYS A 334 2.42 0.52 -6.27
CA LYS A 334 3.61 1.01 -5.58
C LYS A 334 3.65 2.53 -5.55
N THR A 335 4.46 3.06 -4.66
CA THR A 335 4.81 4.48 -4.58
C THR A 335 6.20 4.66 -5.22
N PRO A 336 6.27 5.03 -6.51
CA PRO A 336 7.56 5.21 -7.18
C PRO A 336 8.20 6.54 -6.82
N VAL A 337 9.52 6.51 -6.60
CA VAL A 337 10.37 7.68 -6.44
C VAL A 337 11.47 7.65 -7.49
N VAL A 338 11.55 8.70 -8.31
CA VAL A 338 12.62 8.84 -9.30
C VAL A 338 13.87 9.37 -8.62
N VAL A 339 14.96 8.63 -8.76
CA VAL A 339 16.25 8.95 -8.15
C VAL A 339 17.37 8.97 -9.18
N ASN A 340 18.45 9.70 -8.88
CA ASN A 340 19.65 9.69 -9.71
C ASN A 340 20.47 8.42 -9.43
N ASP A 341 21.21 8.00 -10.44
CA ASP A 341 22.11 6.86 -10.37
C ASP A 341 23.31 7.14 -9.46
N CYS A 342 23.46 6.33 -8.44
CA CYS A 342 24.64 6.25 -7.59
C CYS A 342 24.66 4.90 -6.86
N PRO A 343 25.80 4.40 -6.39
CA PRO A 343 25.86 3.16 -5.62
C PRO A 343 24.94 3.21 -4.40
N GLY A 344 24.04 2.21 -4.27
CA GLY A 344 23.06 2.12 -3.18
C GLY A 344 21.86 3.08 -3.31
N PHE A 345 21.75 3.82 -4.41
CA PHE A 345 20.64 4.72 -4.77
C PHE A 345 20.30 5.71 -3.64
N PHE A 346 19.01 5.95 -3.36
CA PHE A 346 18.61 6.88 -2.31
C PHE A 346 18.41 6.17 -0.95
N VAL A 347 17.62 5.09 -0.92
CA VAL A 347 17.23 4.44 0.35
C VAL A 347 18.46 3.84 1.05
N ASN A 348 19.27 3.04 0.36
CA ASN A 348 20.44 2.41 0.97
C ASN A 348 21.49 3.43 1.36
N ARG A 349 21.64 4.54 0.63
CA ARG A 349 22.56 5.64 1.01
C ARG A 349 22.14 6.36 2.29
N VAL A 350 20.85 6.40 2.61
CA VAL A 350 20.37 6.96 3.89
C VAL A 350 20.47 5.91 5.00
N LEU A 351 20.15 4.67 4.69
CA LEU A 351 20.07 3.57 5.67
C LEU A 351 21.44 3.09 6.15
N PHE A 352 22.43 2.93 5.27
CA PHE A 352 23.74 2.42 5.65
C PHE A 352 24.51 3.32 6.63
N PRO A 353 24.52 4.65 6.50
CA PRO A 353 25.08 5.52 7.54
C PRO A 353 24.39 5.39 8.90
N TYR A 354 23.07 5.14 8.91
CA TYR A 354 22.33 4.87 10.14
C TYR A 354 22.84 3.59 10.83
N PHE A 355 23.03 2.50 10.10
CA PHE A 355 23.63 1.28 10.63
C PHE A 355 25.09 1.47 11.04
N ALA A 356 25.85 2.27 10.30
CA ALA A 356 27.23 2.61 10.69
C ALA A 356 27.26 3.35 12.03
N GLY A 357 26.32 4.26 12.27
CA GLY A 357 26.13 4.92 13.56
C GLY A 357 25.84 3.93 14.69
N PHE A 358 24.95 2.97 14.45
CA PHE A 358 24.66 1.89 15.41
C PHE A 358 25.91 1.05 15.74
N HIS A 359 26.68 0.62 14.72
CA HIS A 359 27.93 -0.11 14.94
C HIS A 359 28.94 0.72 15.74
N THR A 360 29.00 2.04 15.52
CA THR A 360 29.85 2.92 16.27
C THR A 360 29.48 2.96 17.74
N LEU A 361 28.18 3.08 18.05
CA LEU A 361 27.70 3.02 19.43
C LEU A 361 28.08 1.72 20.13
N MET A 362 27.91 0.57 19.46
CA MET A 362 28.32 -0.73 20.00
C MET A 362 29.82 -0.80 20.25
N ARG A 363 30.63 -0.34 19.30
CA ARG A 363 32.09 -0.27 19.45
C ARG A 363 32.50 0.60 20.65
N ASP A 364 31.80 1.69 20.89
CA ASP A 364 32.04 2.63 21.98
C ASP A 364 31.48 2.15 23.32
N GLY A 365 30.95 0.91 23.38
CA GLY A 365 30.52 0.24 24.61
C GLY A 365 29.03 0.37 24.97
N ALA A 366 28.17 0.85 24.06
CA ALA A 366 26.74 0.83 24.28
C ALA A 366 26.20 -0.61 24.35
N ASP A 367 25.29 -0.86 25.29
CA ASP A 367 24.64 -2.17 25.41
C ASP A 367 23.72 -2.42 24.21
N PHE A 368 23.88 -3.59 23.58
CA PHE A 368 23.06 -4.00 22.45
C PHE A 368 21.59 -4.24 22.82
N GLN A 369 21.32 -4.55 24.11
CA GLN A 369 19.96 -4.84 24.59
C GLN A 369 19.25 -3.62 25.17
N ALA A 370 19.95 -2.51 25.34
CA ALA A 370 19.39 -1.26 25.84
C ALA A 370 18.86 -0.39 24.68
#